data_6572cc0bf654f9c1fefb01226d5f0070
#
_entry.id   6572cc0bf654f9c1fefb01226d5f0070
#
_cell.length_a   1.000
_cell.length_b   1.000
_cell.length_c   1.000
_cell.angle_alpha   90.00
_cell.angle_beta   90.00
_cell.angle_gamma   90.00
#
_symmetry.space_group_name_H-M   'P 1'
#
loop_
_entity.id
_entity.type
_entity.pdbx_description
1 polymer ?
#
loop_
_entity_poly.entity_id
_entity_poly.type
_entity_poly.pdbx_seq_one_letter_code
_entity_poly.pdbx_strand_id
1 'polypeptide(L)'
;MGETSTVTIDFRINSWLENAGIVGLTRILKANPRYRRSYKEKENTLEVDPKVFDNFSDLYFNFFIKNYGQATRYWRIVSEENFLKSLKDNGFKDFDNKKLKELTDWFDNVLKYSVNSASYKKVIKFINSDYDIKAEVKDCNKKIRTLNKKNFLTKGPEEAKEILQELINQLLKAIEYFSTDQARKYFPAKTLSYTVINKAWNGVSFLNPQAKNLDFYDDYQNYFVAPVQKYLQEDHSKDKYICSTCGRPIKRLEYSYGFLNDMGYDLNRKTSNAWNFKNDLYICPVCQFLYSLVPAGFTYNMASQGIFINENSSIRNLQGRNDATFNSMMRDIRSNTQTSPYRAFSAAFRDAEASGQNAALANIQLITYNNDHYNFQIIPIVASKVLIKAVEKKYTVKQTGEVKSYLANLYNAGISNFRGAGYYSILGNVLNCLFNNTNLFRIIQELELLKVGNTAGCYYNTFQIMTVIRMNGWFLNELHKYRRSENAMKVEEDKLTKARGCGMHVRMGYDNENKAKTLAYKMLEAIRANSTDRFMELLLNAYLYLDKTVPKIFIETKSNTEVFKEYAFAFIAGLIGSSNAEQDK
;
A
#
# COMPACT_ATOMS: atom_id res chain seq x y z
N MET A 1 -40.28 22.66 24.26
CA MET A 1 -39.29 22.99 23.22
C MET A 1 -39.14 21.76 22.36
N GLY A 2 -39.78 21.77 21.17
CA GLY A 2 -39.75 20.64 20.26
C GLY A 2 -38.34 20.45 19.74
N GLU A 3 -37.78 19.23 19.88
CA GLU A 3 -36.62 18.81 19.16
C GLU A 3 -36.93 18.89 17.66
N THR A 4 -36.38 19.88 16.99
CA THR A 4 -36.32 19.89 15.53
C THR A 4 -35.52 18.65 15.14
N SER A 5 -36.24 17.62 14.65
CA SER A 5 -35.60 16.44 14.08
C SER A 5 -34.70 16.92 12.93
N THR A 6 -33.41 17.03 13.17
CA THR A 6 -32.44 17.29 12.09
C THR A 6 -32.54 16.12 11.12
N VAL A 7 -32.98 16.41 9.90
CA VAL A 7 -32.99 15.42 8.80
C VAL A 7 -31.55 14.94 8.61
N THR A 8 -31.29 13.67 8.86
CA THR A 8 -29.98 13.03 8.62
C THR A 8 -30.02 12.23 7.33
N ILE A 9 -28.85 12.03 6.73
CA ILE A 9 -28.68 11.15 5.58
C ILE A 9 -28.04 9.87 6.03
N ASP A 10 -28.69 8.75 5.69
CA ASP A 10 -28.24 7.43 6.04
C ASP A 10 -27.47 6.77 4.89
N PHE A 11 -26.26 6.29 5.19
CA PHE A 11 -25.48 5.42 4.34
C PHE A 11 -25.32 4.06 5.00
N ARG A 12 -25.72 2.99 4.31
CA ARG A 12 -25.65 1.62 4.83
C ARG A 12 -24.51 0.86 4.18
N ILE A 13 -23.81 0.02 4.99
CA ILE A 13 -22.85 -0.93 4.45
C ILE A 13 -23.56 -1.93 3.54
N ASN A 14 -22.94 -2.20 2.39
CA ASN A 14 -23.49 -3.07 1.36
C ASN A 14 -22.36 -3.67 0.52
N SER A 15 -22.20 -3.27 -0.74
CA SER A 15 -21.10 -3.71 -1.58
C SER A 15 -19.80 -2.94 -1.25
N TRP A 16 -18.70 -3.39 -1.80
CA TRP A 16 -17.40 -2.78 -1.56
C TRP A 16 -17.34 -1.31 -2.01
N LEU A 17 -18.07 -0.92 -3.06
CA LEU A 17 -18.11 0.46 -3.56
C LEU A 17 -18.74 1.41 -2.54
N GLU A 18 -19.92 1.06 -2.04
CA GLU A 18 -20.61 1.82 -1.00
C GLU A 18 -19.74 1.89 0.26
N ASN A 19 -19.15 0.76 0.65
CA ASN A 19 -18.31 0.68 1.82
C ASN A 19 -17.04 1.53 1.68
N ALA A 20 -16.42 1.56 0.50
CA ALA A 20 -15.29 2.44 0.22
C ALA A 20 -15.72 3.92 0.25
N GLY A 21 -16.89 4.25 -0.28
CA GLY A 21 -17.48 5.58 -0.19
C GLY A 21 -17.72 6.00 1.27
N ILE A 22 -18.28 5.13 2.10
CA ILE A 22 -18.54 5.36 3.54
C ILE A 22 -17.23 5.61 4.30
N VAL A 23 -16.21 4.77 4.08
CA VAL A 23 -14.87 4.97 4.68
C VAL A 23 -14.25 6.28 4.21
N GLY A 24 -14.41 6.61 2.92
CA GLY A 24 -13.94 7.88 2.35
C GLY A 24 -14.61 9.09 3.01
N LEU A 25 -15.93 9.05 3.17
CA LEU A 25 -16.70 10.10 3.82
C LEU A 25 -16.24 10.33 5.27
N THR A 26 -16.16 9.27 6.04
CA THR A 26 -15.72 9.38 7.45
C THR A 26 -14.29 9.89 7.58
N ARG A 27 -13.35 9.47 6.72
CA ARG A 27 -11.98 9.97 6.72
C ARG A 27 -11.91 11.46 6.40
N ILE A 28 -12.68 11.93 5.42
CA ILE A 28 -12.76 13.34 5.05
C ILE A 28 -13.30 14.16 6.22
N LEU A 29 -14.39 13.73 6.86
CA LEU A 29 -14.99 14.43 7.99
C LEU A 29 -14.08 14.41 9.24
N LYS A 30 -13.45 13.27 9.55
CA LYS A 30 -12.47 13.14 10.65
C LYS A 30 -11.24 14.04 10.48
N ALA A 31 -10.82 14.29 9.24
CA ALA A 31 -9.65 15.13 8.93
C ALA A 31 -9.85 16.60 9.30
N ASN A 32 -11.11 17.08 9.41
CA ASN A 32 -11.45 18.43 9.80
C ASN A 32 -12.12 18.46 11.18
N PRO A 33 -11.53 19.14 12.20
CA PRO A 33 -12.07 19.18 13.56
C PRO A 33 -13.52 19.67 13.64
N ARG A 34 -13.92 20.61 12.77
CA ARG A 34 -15.29 21.18 12.74
C ARG A 34 -16.35 20.12 12.45
N TYR A 35 -16.04 19.11 11.64
CA TYR A 35 -17.00 18.13 11.14
C TYR A 35 -16.90 16.77 11.83
N ARG A 36 -16.03 16.59 12.82
CA ARG A 36 -15.87 15.32 13.56
C ARG A 36 -17.14 14.85 14.26
N ARG A 37 -18.06 15.75 14.57
CA ARG A 37 -19.35 15.47 15.24
C ARG A 37 -20.53 15.54 14.29
N SER A 38 -20.31 15.72 12.99
CA SER A 38 -21.37 15.84 11.98
C SER A 38 -21.84 14.49 11.45
N TYR A 39 -21.41 13.40 12.03
CA TYR A 39 -21.88 12.06 11.70
C TYR A 39 -21.97 11.19 12.94
N LYS A 40 -22.83 10.16 12.86
CA LYS A 40 -23.03 9.17 13.92
C LYS A 40 -22.94 7.77 13.33
N GLU A 41 -22.09 6.95 13.93
CA GLU A 41 -21.91 5.55 13.56
C GLU A 41 -22.93 4.71 14.32
N LYS A 42 -23.82 4.00 13.60
CA LYS A 42 -24.63 2.90 14.09
C LYS A 42 -24.01 1.59 13.59
N GLU A 43 -24.56 0.45 14.00
CA GLU A 43 -24.00 -0.85 13.65
C GLU A 43 -23.73 -0.99 12.14
N ASN A 44 -24.77 -0.79 11.32
CA ASN A 44 -24.71 -0.98 9.86
C ASN A 44 -24.99 0.32 9.07
N THR A 45 -25.11 1.46 9.73
CA THR A 45 -25.52 2.72 9.11
C THR A 45 -24.69 3.88 9.64
N LEU A 46 -24.25 4.73 8.72
CA LEU A 46 -23.64 6.02 9.00
C LEU A 46 -24.70 7.12 8.79
N GLU A 47 -25.08 7.80 9.85
CA GLU A 47 -25.96 8.97 9.80
C GLU A 47 -25.11 10.24 9.68
N VAL A 48 -25.41 11.10 8.73
CA VAL A 48 -24.62 12.32 8.43
C VAL A 48 -25.51 13.55 8.43
N ASP A 49 -25.06 14.62 9.08
CA ASP A 49 -25.72 15.94 9.07
C ASP A 49 -25.55 16.58 7.67
N PRO A 50 -26.64 16.98 6.99
CA PRO A 50 -26.58 17.63 5.68
C PRO A 50 -25.72 18.90 5.61
N LYS A 51 -25.49 19.58 6.72
CA LYS A 51 -24.61 20.75 6.79
C LYS A 51 -23.18 20.50 6.32
N VAL A 52 -22.75 19.24 6.25
CA VAL A 52 -21.42 18.88 5.71
C VAL A 52 -21.28 19.24 4.23
N PHE A 53 -22.38 19.36 3.49
CA PHE A 53 -22.38 19.61 2.05
C PHE A 53 -22.10 21.07 1.68
N ASP A 54 -22.21 22.02 2.60
CA ASP A 54 -22.09 23.45 2.28
C ASP A 54 -20.75 23.82 1.64
N ASN A 55 -19.65 23.22 2.09
CA ASN A 55 -18.30 23.41 1.55
C ASN A 55 -17.56 22.08 1.38
N PHE A 56 -18.23 21.06 0.89
CA PHE A 56 -17.66 19.71 0.85
C PHE A 56 -16.48 19.58 -0.11
N SER A 57 -16.43 20.35 -1.18
CA SER A 57 -15.30 20.36 -2.12
C SER A 57 -13.97 20.71 -1.45
N ASP A 58 -13.97 21.71 -0.56
CA ASP A 58 -12.77 22.06 0.21
C ASP A 58 -12.34 20.91 1.15
N LEU A 59 -13.29 20.26 1.81
CA LEU A 59 -13.00 19.10 2.66
C LEU A 59 -12.38 17.95 1.86
N TYR A 60 -12.96 17.68 0.68
CA TYR A 60 -12.54 16.64 -0.22
C TYR A 60 -11.09 16.81 -0.69
N PHE A 61 -10.76 17.95 -1.30
CA PHE A 61 -9.40 18.19 -1.79
C PHE A 61 -8.39 18.34 -0.65
N ASN A 62 -8.76 19.01 0.46
CA ASN A 62 -7.88 19.14 1.61
C ASN A 62 -7.50 17.79 2.24
N PHE A 63 -8.41 16.82 2.25
CA PHE A 63 -8.09 15.46 2.68
C PHE A 63 -6.96 14.86 1.85
N PHE A 64 -7.02 14.94 0.53
CA PHE A 64 -5.98 14.40 -0.36
C PHE A 64 -4.67 15.18 -0.23
N ILE A 65 -4.72 16.51 -0.19
CA ILE A 65 -3.53 17.36 -0.04
C ILE A 65 -2.80 17.05 1.26
N LYS A 66 -3.52 16.95 2.37
CA LYS A 66 -2.95 16.67 3.69
C LYS A 66 -2.25 15.31 3.76
N ASN A 67 -2.84 14.28 3.13
CA ASN A 67 -2.36 12.91 3.26
C ASN A 67 -1.38 12.50 2.16
N TYR A 68 -1.56 12.96 0.92
CA TYR A 68 -0.76 12.56 -0.23
C TYR A 68 0.05 13.69 -0.85
N GLY A 69 -0.07 14.93 -0.33
CA GLY A 69 0.61 16.11 -0.88
C GLY A 69 2.13 15.96 -0.93
N GLN A 70 2.73 15.30 0.07
CA GLN A 70 4.18 15.05 0.14
C GLN A 70 4.71 14.17 -1.01
N ALA A 71 3.87 13.35 -1.64
CA ALA A 71 4.23 12.56 -2.82
C ALA A 71 4.20 13.37 -4.12
N THR A 72 3.76 14.63 -4.11
CA THR A 72 3.62 15.47 -5.29
C THR A 72 4.91 16.20 -5.65
N ARG A 73 5.06 16.57 -6.92
CA ARG A 73 6.14 17.45 -7.36
C ARG A 73 6.09 18.84 -6.72
N TYR A 74 4.90 19.32 -6.41
CA TYR A 74 4.71 20.56 -5.67
C TYR A 74 5.45 20.55 -4.33
N TRP A 75 5.33 19.45 -3.57
CA TRP A 75 6.06 19.30 -2.31
C TRP A 75 7.57 19.38 -2.49
N ARG A 76 8.11 18.76 -3.54
CA ARG A 76 9.55 18.81 -3.86
C ARG A 76 10.03 20.21 -4.25
N ILE A 77 9.13 21.11 -4.68
CA ILE A 77 9.47 22.50 -4.90
C ILE A 77 9.61 23.23 -3.56
N VAL A 78 8.55 23.19 -2.75
CA VAL A 78 8.51 23.97 -1.50
C VAL A 78 9.43 23.41 -0.41
N SER A 79 9.72 22.11 -0.39
CA SER A 79 10.65 21.51 0.58
C SER A 79 12.11 21.90 0.37
N GLU A 80 12.48 22.43 -0.79
CA GLU A 80 13.83 22.86 -1.10
C GLU A 80 14.20 24.21 -0.45
N GLU A 81 13.22 24.94 0.10
CA GLU A 81 13.40 26.25 0.71
C GLU A 81 14.51 26.27 1.78
N ASN A 82 14.48 25.31 2.69
CA ASN A 82 15.46 25.24 3.77
C ASN A 82 16.89 24.97 3.26
N PHE A 83 17.03 24.14 2.24
CA PHE A 83 18.33 23.89 1.61
C PHE A 83 18.86 25.16 0.94
N LEU A 84 18.05 25.86 0.14
CA LEU A 84 18.46 27.09 -0.51
C LEU A 84 18.81 28.20 0.49
N LYS A 85 18.04 28.34 1.58
CA LYS A 85 18.37 29.28 2.68
C LYS A 85 19.69 28.92 3.33
N SER A 86 19.94 27.65 3.63
CA SER A 86 21.19 27.22 4.25
C SER A 86 22.42 27.51 3.37
N LEU A 87 22.28 27.39 2.04
CA LEU A 87 23.37 27.78 1.10
C LEU A 87 23.65 29.27 1.13
N LYS A 88 22.62 30.09 1.23
CA LYS A 88 22.75 31.55 1.34
C LYS A 88 23.40 31.97 2.67
N ASP A 89 22.93 31.41 3.77
CA ASP A 89 23.33 31.77 5.14
C ASP A 89 24.82 31.42 5.40
N ASN A 90 25.31 30.31 4.84
CA ASN A 90 26.72 29.93 4.96
C ASN A 90 27.64 30.61 3.94
N GLY A 91 27.13 31.55 3.14
CA GLY A 91 27.89 32.30 2.15
C GLY A 91 28.52 31.44 1.05
N PHE A 92 27.88 30.33 0.69
CA PHE A 92 28.29 29.34 -0.34
C PHE A 92 29.63 28.65 -0.07
N LYS A 93 30.13 28.64 1.18
CA LYS A 93 31.44 28.06 1.54
C LYS A 93 31.61 26.61 1.13
N ASP A 94 30.51 25.85 1.21
CA ASP A 94 30.49 24.41 0.90
C ASP A 94 29.84 24.09 -0.46
N PHE A 95 29.68 25.09 -1.34
CA PHE A 95 29.04 24.89 -2.63
C PHE A 95 30.06 24.42 -3.67
N ASP A 96 30.00 23.15 -4.02
CA ASP A 96 30.87 22.48 -4.97
C ASP A 96 30.12 22.05 -6.25
N ASN A 97 30.86 21.45 -7.18
CA ASN A 97 30.28 20.93 -8.43
C ASN A 97 29.23 19.83 -8.20
N LYS A 98 29.28 19.09 -7.09
CA LYS A 98 28.30 18.07 -6.73
C LYS A 98 26.99 18.74 -6.33
N LYS A 99 27.04 19.74 -5.46
CA LYS A 99 25.84 20.51 -5.06
C LYS A 99 25.24 21.28 -6.23
N LEU A 100 26.09 21.81 -7.14
CA LEU A 100 25.61 22.42 -8.37
C LEU A 100 24.86 21.43 -9.26
N LYS A 101 25.36 20.20 -9.36
CA LYS A 101 24.67 19.15 -10.10
C LYS A 101 23.35 18.78 -9.44
N GLU A 102 23.30 18.60 -8.14
CA GLU A 102 22.08 18.32 -7.38
C GLU A 102 21.03 19.45 -7.57
N LEU A 103 21.45 20.71 -7.48
CA LEU A 103 20.60 21.87 -7.76
C LEU A 103 20.09 21.90 -9.20
N THR A 104 20.97 21.58 -10.17
CA THR A 104 20.59 21.52 -11.60
C THR A 104 19.57 20.40 -11.85
N ASP A 105 19.80 19.23 -11.28
CA ASP A 105 18.89 18.09 -11.42
C ASP A 105 17.51 18.39 -10.80
N TRP A 106 17.49 19.02 -9.63
CA TRP A 106 16.23 19.48 -9.01
C TRP A 106 15.55 20.55 -9.88
N PHE A 107 16.28 21.56 -10.34
CA PHE A 107 15.73 22.61 -11.17
C PHE A 107 15.10 22.05 -12.46
N ASP A 108 15.84 21.25 -13.21
CA ASP A 108 15.39 20.72 -14.50
C ASP A 108 14.24 19.72 -14.35
N ASN A 109 14.34 18.77 -13.41
CA ASN A 109 13.37 17.67 -13.27
C ASN A 109 12.16 18.04 -12.41
N VAL A 110 12.26 19.05 -11.54
CA VAL A 110 11.17 19.43 -10.63
C VAL A 110 10.60 20.80 -11.00
N LEU A 111 11.35 21.89 -10.79
CA LEU A 111 10.82 23.25 -10.93
C LEU A 111 10.47 23.59 -12.39
N LYS A 112 11.43 23.52 -13.28
CA LYS A 112 11.27 23.85 -14.71
C LYS A 112 10.28 22.93 -15.40
N TYR A 113 10.34 21.62 -15.11
CA TYR A 113 9.35 20.69 -15.62
C TYR A 113 7.93 21.05 -15.15
N SER A 114 7.75 21.37 -13.87
CA SER A 114 6.46 21.74 -13.32
C SER A 114 5.89 22.98 -13.99
N VAL A 115 6.68 24.05 -14.12
CA VAL A 115 6.28 25.32 -14.73
C VAL A 115 5.89 25.15 -16.21
N ASN A 116 6.56 24.27 -16.95
CA ASN A 116 6.31 24.02 -18.36
C ASN A 116 5.20 22.98 -18.63
N SER A 117 4.74 22.26 -17.63
CA SER A 117 3.75 21.19 -17.78
C SER A 117 2.36 21.72 -18.18
N ALA A 118 1.58 20.88 -18.86
CA ALA A 118 0.20 21.20 -19.22
C ALA A 118 -0.68 21.40 -17.97
N SER A 119 -0.39 20.68 -16.88
CA SER A 119 -1.08 20.81 -15.59
C SER A 119 -0.87 22.20 -14.99
N TYR A 120 0.37 22.71 -15.02
CA TYR A 120 0.68 24.06 -14.52
C TYR A 120 -0.11 25.14 -15.27
N LYS A 121 -0.12 25.09 -16.62
CA LYS A 121 -0.85 26.06 -17.46
C LYS A 121 -2.35 26.14 -17.12
N LYS A 122 -2.94 25.05 -16.65
CA LYS A 122 -4.35 25.02 -16.20
C LYS A 122 -4.55 25.62 -14.82
N VAL A 123 -3.54 25.58 -13.96
CA VAL A 123 -3.61 26.03 -12.54
C VAL A 123 -3.22 27.50 -12.38
N ILE A 124 -2.24 27.98 -13.15
CA ILE A 124 -1.69 29.34 -13.00
C ILE A 124 -2.75 30.44 -13.01
N LYS A 125 -3.83 30.26 -13.77
CA LYS A 125 -4.91 31.24 -13.88
C LYS A 125 -5.76 31.39 -12.61
N PHE A 126 -5.65 30.44 -11.67
CA PHE A 126 -6.30 30.51 -10.35
C PHE A 126 -5.41 31.13 -9.28
N ILE A 127 -4.15 31.46 -9.65
CA ILE A 127 -3.20 32.08 -8.75
C ILE A 127 -3.13 33.56 -9.12
N ASN A 128 -3.68 34.38 -8.27
CA ASN A 128 -3.66 35.82 -8.47
C ASN A 128 -2.29 36.36 -8.03
N SER A 129 -1.36 36.57 -8.99
CA SER A 129 -0.02 37.07 -8.74
C SER A 129 0.52 37.76 -9.99
N ASP A 130 1.11 38.93 -9.80
CA ASP A 130 1.84 39.66 -10.85
C ASP A 130 3.23 39.07 -11.16
N TYR A 131 3.65 38.03 -10.41
CA TYR A 131 4.95 37.38 -10.57
C TYR A 131 4.97 36.45 -11.78
N ASP A 132 5.76 36.82 -12.81
CA ASP A 132 5.92 35.97 -14.00
C ASP A 132 6.95 34.84 -13.74
N ILE A 133 6.48 33.78 -13.10
CA ILE A 133 7.27 32.60 -12.79
C ILE A 133 7.91 31.96 -14.05
N LYS A 134 7.31 32.12 -15.25
CA LYS A 134 7.89 31.55 -16.49
C LYS A 134 9.11 32.33 -16.95
N ALA A 135 9.04 33.65 -16.89
CA ALA A 135 10.19 34.52 -17.20
C ALA A 135 11.33 34.24 -16.21
N GLU A 136 11.02 34.18 -14.92
CA GLU A 136 12.00 33.89 -13.86
C GLU A 136 12.69 32.52 -14.03
N VAL A 137 11.93 31.47 -14.28
CA VAL A 137 12.47 30.11 -14.50
C VAL A 137 13.35 30.08 -15.77
N LYS A 138 13.01 30.88 -16.81
CA LYS A 138 13.83 31.00 -18.02
C LYS A 138 15.16 31.68 -17.70
N ASP A 139 15.18 32.71 -16.85
CA ASP A 139 16.39 33.40 -16.45
C ASP A 139 17.25 32.54 -15.51
N CYS A 140 16.67 31.90 -14.52
CA CYS A 140 17.37 30.91 -13.68
C CYS A 140 18.07 29.82 -14.52
N ASN A 141 17.39 29.32 -15.58
CA ASN A 141 18.00 28.35 -16.50
C ASN A 141 19.24 28.88 -17.22
N LYS A 142 19.29 30.15 -17.57
CA LYS A 142 20.48 30.78 -18.18
C LYS A 142 21.63 30.82 -17.16
N LYS A 143 21.35 31.24 -15.91
CA LYS A 143 22.34 31.31 -14.84
C LYS A 143 22.93 29.93 -14.50
N ILE A 144 22.07 28.90 -14.38
CA ILE A 144 22.50 27.51 -14.15
C ILE A 144 23.40 27.03 -15.30
N ARG A 145 23.03 27.30 -16.56
CA ARG A 145 23.88 26.94 -17.72
C ARG A 145 25.23 27.64 -17.70
N THR A 146 25.28 28.89 -17.24
CA THR A 146 26.53 29.64 -17.10
C THR A 146 27.42 29.00 -16.04
N LEU A 147 26.86 28.64 -14.87
CA LEU A 147 27.61 27.99 -13.80
C LEU A 147 28.09 26.58 -14.18
N ASN A 148 27.36 25.85 -15.00
CA ASN A 148 27.74 24.51 -15.47
C ASN A 148 28.80 24.55 -16.59
N LYS A 149 29.12 25.73 -17.18
CA LYS A 149 30.16 25.83 -18.21
C LYS A 149 31.55 25.64 -17.63
N LYS A 150 32.15 24.46 -17.91
CA LYS A 150 33.59 24.17 -17.76
C LYS A 150 34.19 24.56 -16.40
N ASN A 151 33.68 23.96 -15.32
CA ASN A 151 34.26 24.17 -13.97
C ASN A 151 34.31 25.65 -13.56
N PHE A 152 33.29 26.43 -13.87
CA PHE A 152 33.24 27.86 -13.56
C PHE A 152 33.45 28.13 -12.06
N LEU A 153 32.93 27.26 -11.17
CA LEU A 153 33.13 27.36 -9.72
C LEU A 153 34.59 27.27 -9.27
N THR A 154 35.45 26.64 -10.06
CA THR A 154 36.88 26.51 -9.73
C THR A 154 37.75 27.59 -10.40
N LYS A 155 37.28 28.22 -11.48
CA LYS A 155 38.04 29.19 -12.28
C LYS A 155 37.70 30.67 -11.98
N GLY A 156 36.52 30.94 -11.44
CA GLY A 156 36.03 32.28 -11.16
C GLY A 156 35.20 32.33 -9.89
N PRO A 157 35.78 32.08 -8.69
CA PRO A 157 35.01 31.91 -7.47
C PRO A 157 34.17 33.12 -7.08
N GLU A 158 34.63 34.35 -7.28
CA GLU A 158 33.86 35.56 -6.93
C GLU A 158 32.71 35.82 -7.92
N GLU A 159 32.98 35.78 -9.23
CA GLU A 159 31.91 35.90 -10.25
C GLU A 159 30.89 34.77 -10.15
N ALA A 160 31.33 33.55 -9.86
CA ALA A 160 30.43 32.43 -9.61
C ALA A 160 29.54 32.68 -8.38
N LYS A 161 30.10 33.27 -7.33
CA LYS A 161 29.42 33.59 -6.09
C LYS A 161 28.31 34.64 -6.29
N GLU A 162 28.55 35.68 -7.09
CA GLU A 162 27.54 36.67 -7.43
C GLU A 162 26.39 36.04 -8.21
N ILE A 163 26.69 35.24 -9.26
CA ILE A 163 25.65 34.53 -10.04
C ILE A 163 24.87 33.55 -9.16
N LEU A 164 25.54 32.84 -8.25
CA LEU A 164 24.90 31.95 -7.29
C LEU A 164 23.97 32.73 -6.35
N GLN A 165 24.39 33.86 -5.83
CA GLN A 165 23.60 34.70 -4.93
C GLN A 165 22.29 35.16 -5.61
N GLU A 166 22.41 35.65 -6.86
CA GLU A 166 21.24 36.04 -7.65
C GLU A 166 20.31 34.86 -7.94
N LEU A 167 20.89 33.74 -8.39
CA LEU A 167 20.14 32.52 -8.69
C LEU A 167 19.37 32.04 -7.47
N ILE A 168 20.02 31.92 -6.31
CA ILE A 168 19.35 31.46 -5.08
C ILE A 168 18.26 32.43 -4.65
N ASN A 169 18.47 33.74 -4.75
CA ASN A 169 17.42 34.73 -4.46
C ASN A 169 16.20 34.58 -5.39
N GLN A 170 16.43 34.35 -6.69
CA GLN A 170 15.35 34.10 -7.64
C GLN A 170 14.62 32.78 -7.37
N LEU A 171 15.35 31.71 -7.03
CA LEU A 171 14.75 30.43 -6.68
C LEU A 171 13.92 30.52 -5.39
N LEU A 172 14.38 31.28 -4.38
CA LEU A 172 13.60 31.51 -3.16
C LEU A 172 12.32 32.29 -3.43
N LYS A 173 12.37 33.33 -4.30
CA LYS A 173 11.15 34.03 -4.75
C LYS A 173 10.19 33.10 -5.51
N ALA A 174 10.73 32.20 -6.34
CA ALA A 174 9.91 31.19 -7.00
C ALA A 174 9.22 30.26 -5.98
N ILE A 175 9.93 29.83 -4.94
CA ILE A 175 9.34 29.02 -3.86
C ILE A 175 8.30 29.81 -3.07
N GLU A 176 8.52 31.09 -2.81
CA GLU A 176 7.54 31.96 -2.16
C GLU A 176 6.24 32.03 -2.97
N TYR A 177 6.32 32.16 -4.31
CA TYR A 177 5.17 32.10 -5.19
C TYR A 177 4.41 30.77 -5.06
N PHE A 178 5.11 29.63 -5.01
CA PHE A 178 4.49 28.33 -4.78
C PHE A 178 3.97 28.16 -3.34
N SER A 179 4.39 28.98 -2.41
CA SER A 179 3.98 28.92 -0.99
C SER A 179 2.76 29.79 -0.68
N THR A 180 2.22 30.53 -1.65
CA THR A 180 0.96 31.28 -1.49
C THR A 180 -0.21 30.33 -1.21
N ASP A 181 -1.25 30.82 -0.53
CA ASP A 181 -2.43 30.00 -0.19
C ASP A 181 -3.11 29.40 -1.42
N GLN A 182 -3.21 30.17 -2.49
CA GLN A 182 -3.76 29.70 -3.74
C GLN A 182 -2.90 28.61 -4.39
N ALA A 183 -1.59 28.79 -4.40
CA ALA A 183 -0.68 27.78 -4.91
C ALA A 183 -0.74 26.47 -4.11
N ARG A 184 -0.79 26.58 -2.77
CA ARG A 184 -0.98 25.43 -1.86
C ARG A 184 -2.31 24.71 -2.06
N LYS A 185 -3.34 25.45 -2.44
CA LYS A 185 -4.67 24.89 -2.73
C LYS A 185 -4.67 24.17 -4.08
N TYR A 186 -4.22 24.81 -5.15
CA TYR A 186 -4.48 24.35 -6.51
C TYR A 186 -3.42 23.40 -7.09
N PHE A 187 -2.13 23.59 -6.85
CA PHE A 187 -1.08 22.73 -7.44
C PHE A 187 -1.12 21.28 -6.95
N PRO A 188 -1.12 21.00 -5.64
CA PRO A 188 -1.18 19.63 -5.18
C PRO A 188 -2.54 18.98 -5.53
N ALA A 189 -3.66 19.71 -5.41
CA ALA A 189 -4.98 19.19 -5.78
C ALA A 189 -5.03 18.75 -7.26
N LYS A 190 -4.45 19.54 -8.16
CA LYS A 190 -4.37 19.17 -9.58
C LYS A 190 -3.54 17.91 -9.82
N THR A 191 -2.42 17.77 -9.14
CA THR A 191 -1.59 16.57 -9.24
C THR A 191 -2.36 15.35 -8.72
N LEU A 192 -2.98 15.47 -7.54
CA LEU A 192 -3.70 14.39 -6.88
C LEU A 192 -4.97 13.97 -7.62
N SER A 193 -5.59 14.90 -8.38
CA SER A 193 -6.69 14.58 -9.27
C SER A 193 -6.33 13.50 -10.29
N TYR A 194 -5.09 13.51 -10.81
CA TYR A 194 -4.62 12.56 -11.83
C TYR A 194 -3.79 11.39 -11.29
N THR A 195 -3.34 11.44 -10.05
CA THR A 195 -2.51 10.37 -9.47
C THR A 195 -3.26 9.51 -8.46
N VAL A 196 -4.32 10.04 -7.85
CA VAL A 196 -5.10 9.36 -6.82
C VAL A 196 -6.58 9.31 -7.20
N ILE A 197 -7.23 10.46 -7.43
CA ILE A 197 -8.68 10.52 -7.60
C ILE A 197 -9.11 9.79 -8.88
N ASN A 198 -8.40 9.99 -9.98
CA ASN A 198 -8.70 9.34 -11.26
C ASN A 198 -8.53 7.81 -11.26
N LYS A 199 -8.06 7.24 -10.16
CA LYS A 199 -7.97 5.78 -10.00
C LYS A 199 -9.32 5.12 -9.73
N ALA A 200 -10.28 5.86 -9.19
CA ALA A 200 -11.61 5.34 -8.90
C ALA A 200 -12.66 5.78 -9.93
N TRP A 201 -12.56 7.01 -10.45
CA TRP A 201 -13.49 7.55 -11.42
C TRP A 201 -12.84 8.56 -12.36
N ASN A 202 -13.41 8.76 -13.55
CA ASN A 202 -12.86 9.60 -14.60
C ASN A 202 -13.94 10.10 -15.56
N GLY A 203 -13.56 11.01 -16.48
CA GLY A 203 -14.39 11.44 -17.61
C GLY A 203 -15.51 12.42 -17.28
N VAL A 204 -15.73 12.75 -16.00
CA VAL A 204 -16.78 13.66 -15.54
C VAL A 204 -16.19 14.74 -14.65
N SER A 205 -16.98 15.79 -14.35
CA SER A 205 -16.57 16.91 -13.50
C SER A 205 -15.19 17.43 -13.92
N PHE A 206 -14.33 17.84 -13.00
CA PHE A 206 -12.98 18.36 -13.25
C PHE A 206 -12.02 17.35 -13.95
N LEU A 207 -12.38 16.07 -14.05
CA LEU A 207 -11.65 15.05 -14.82
C LEU A 207 -12.20 14.90 -16.26
N ASN A 208 -13.23 15.63 -16.64
CA ASN A 208 -13.69 15.65 -18.02
C ASN A 208 -12.67 16.36 -18.93
N PRO A 209 -12.12 15.70 -19.96
CA PRO A 209 -11.15 16.31 -20.87
C PRO A 209 -11.69 17.55 -21.60
N GLN A 210 -12.99 17.61 -21.79
CA GLN A 210 -13.69 18.72 -22.47
C GLN A 210 -14.02 19.87 -21.52
N ALA A 211 -13.89 19.72 -20.20
CA ALA A 211 -14.12 20.78 -19.25
C ALA A 211 -13.08 21.90 -19.45
N LYS A 212 -13.52 23.02 -19.99
CA LYS A 212 -12.68 24.19 -20.24
C LYS A 212 -12.85 25.18 -19.09
N ASN A 213 -11.73 25.59 -18.52
CA ASN A 213 -11.63 26.75 -17.63
C ASN A 213 -12.43 26.75 -16.33
N LEU A 214 -12.89 25.60 -15.84
CA LEU A 214 -13.61 25.50 -14.59
C LEU A 214 -12.64 25.37 -13.41
N ASP A 215 -12.94 26.08 -12.31
CA ASP A 215 -12.34 25.79 -11.01
C ASP A 215 -12.78 24.39 -10.58
N PHE A 216 -11.83 23.52 -10.32
CA PHE A 216 -12.18 22.12 -10.04
C PHE A 216 -12.79 21.92 -8.65
N TYR A 217 -12.66 22.86 -7.73
CA TYR A 217 -13.42 22.88 -6.47
C TYR A 217 -14.89 23.18 -6.72
N ASP A 218 -15.17 24.23 -7.50
CA ASP A 218 -16.53 24.61 -7.88
C ASP A 218 -17.17 23.52 -8.74
N ASP A 219 -16.39 22.94 -9.65
CA ASP A 219 -16.90 21.91 -10.55
C ASP A 219 -17.26 20.63 -9.79
N TYR A 220 -16.45 20.22 -8.81
CA TYR A 220 -16.79 19.10 -7.92
C TYR A 220 -18.06 19.42 -7.09
N GLN A 221 -18.13 20.62 -6.51
CA GLN A 221 -19.29 21.06 -5.74
C GLN A 221 -20.57 21.01 -6.57
N ASN A 222 -20.52 21.54 -7.79
CA ASN A 222 -21.68 21.62 -8.67
C ASN A 222 -22.10 20.24 -9.23
N TYR A 223 -21.13 19.37 -9.54
CA TYR A 223 -21.41 18.09 -10.17
C TYR A 223 -21.83 16.99 -9.18
N PHE A 224 -21.19 16.90 -8.01
CA PHE A 224 -21.44 15.83 -7.06
C PHE A 224 -22.23 16.27 -5.83
N VAL A 225 -22.04 17.48 -5.33
CA VAL A 225 -22.57 17.92 -4.02
C VAL A 225 -23.90 18.67 -4.17
N ALA A 226 -23.99 19.66 -5.04
CA ALA A 226 -25.21 20.41 -5.25
C ALA A 226 -26.43 19.54 -5.64
N PRO A 227 -26.28 18.49 -6.47
CA PRO A 227 -27.39 17.57 -6.74
C PRO A 227 -27.90 16.84 -5.48
N VAL A 228 -27.03 16.53 -4.51
CA VAL A 228 -27.45 15.93 -3.22
C VAL A 228 -28.26 16.94 -2.41
N GLN A 229 -27.76 18.19 -2.28
CA GLN A 229 -28.45 19.24 -1.55
C GLN A 229 -29.85 19.49 -2.13
N LYS A 230 -29.95 19.55 -3.46
CA LYS A 230 -31.22 19.69 -4.17
C LYS A 230 -32.14 18.49 -3.93
N TYR A 231 -31.62 17.26 -4.05
CA TYR A 231 -32.38 16.04 -3.81
C TYR A 231 -32.99 16.00 -2.41
N LEU A 232 -32.27 16.44 -1.39
CA LEU A 232 -32.71 16.44 0.01
C LEU A 232 -33.83 17.48 0.29
N GLN A 233 -34.01 18.47 -0.56
CA GLN A 233 -35.01 19.51 -0.44
C GLN A 233 -36.28 19.22 -1.23
N GLU A 234 -36.25 18.24 -2.16
CA GLU A 234 -37.38 17.90 -3.03
C GLU A 234 -38.33 16.85 -2.36
N ASP A 235 -39.60 16.90 -2.73
CA ASP A 235 -40.57 15.87 -2.38
C ASP A 235 -40.51 14.72 -3.39
N HIS A 236 -40.19 13.52 -2.89
CA HIS A 236 -40.01 12.31 -3.67
C HIS A 236 -41.24 11.39 -3.68
N SER A 237 -42.37 11.80 -3.11
CA SER A 237 -43.58 10.97 -2.98
C SER A 237 -44.17 10.53 -4.34
N LYS A 238 -43.91 11.30 -5.41
CA LYS A 238 -44.39 11.05 -6.76
C LYS A 238 -43.34 10.54 -7.74
N ASP A 239 -42.14 10.22 -7.25
CA ASP A 239 -41.06 9.72 -8.09
C ASP A 239 -41.34 8.32 -8.60
N LYS A 240 -41.10 8.09 -9.91
CA LYS A 240 -41.50 6.86 -10.61
C LYS A 240 -40.44 5.76 -10.59
N TYR A 241 -39.19 6.11 -10.38
CA TYR A 241 -38.07 5.21 -10.49
C TYR A 241 -37.40 5.00 -9.12
N ILE A 242 -36.58 3.96 -9.03
CA ILE A 242 -35.87 3.60 -7.81
C ILE A 242 -34.37 3.52 -8.12
N CYS A 243 -33.55 4.06 -7.23
CA CYS A 243 -32.10 3.91 -7.28
C CYS A 243 -31.70 2.44 -7.17
N SER A 244 -30.96 1.95 -8.15
CA SER A 244 -30.52 0.54 -8.19
C SER A 244 -29.57 0.13 -7.03
N THR A 245 -28.93 1.12 -6.37
CA THR A 245 -28.03 0.88 -5.23
C THR A 245 -28.78 0.87 -3.90
N CYS A 246 -29.44 1.98 -3.56
CA CYS A 246 -29.97 2.20 -2.20
C CYS A 246 -31.49 2.16 -2.09
N GLY A 247 -32.22 1.96 -3.20
CA GLY A 247 -33.68 1.91 -3.22
C GLY A 247 -34.37 3.27 -3.02
N ARG A 248 -33.65 4.40 -2.93
CA ARG A 248 -34.24 5.73 -2.83
C ARG A 248 -35.02 6.08 -4.11
N PRO A 249 -36.17 6.76 -4.01
CA PRO A 249 -36.94 7.19 -5.18
C PRO A 249 -36.13 8.23 -5.99
N ILE A 250 -36.28 8.19 -7.33
CA ILE A 250 -35.67 9.12 -8.27
C ILE A 250 -36.66 9.56 -9.33
N LYS A 251 -36.65 10.85 -9.62
CA LYS A 251 -37.57 11.46 -10.57
C LYS A 251 -37.17 11.18 -12.01
N ARG A 252 -35.89 11.16 -12.30
CA ARG A 252 -35.32 11.05 -13.66
C ARG A 252 -34.14 10.08 -13.64
N LEU A 253 -33.89 9.46 -14.79
CA LEU A 253 -32.78 8.53 -15.02
C LEU A 253 -31.55 9.31 -15.56
N GLU A 254 -30.94 10.12 -14.70
CA GLU A 254 -29.85 11.03 -15.08
C GLU A 254 -28.46 10.50 -14.69
N TYR A 255 -28.34 9.82 -13.55
CA TYR A 255 -27.07 9.42 -12.99
C TYR A 255 -26.86 7.91 -13.11
N SER A 256 -25.65 7.51 -13.50
CA SER A 256 -25.31 6.11 -13.71
C SER A 256 -23.90 5.79 -13.21
N TYR A 257 -23.51 4.53 -13.25
CA TYR A 257 -22.18 4.05 -12.86
C TYR A 257 -21.08 4.36 -13.90
N GLY A 258 -21.42 4.93 -15.07
CA GLY A 258 -20.53 5.09 -16.21
C GLY A 258 -19.28 5.96 -15.97
N PHE A 259 -19.24 6.71 -14.87
CA PHE A 259 -18.06 7.49 -14.49
C PHE A 259 -17.04 6.72 -13.66
N LEU A 260 -17.42 5.55 -13.12
CA LEU A 260 -16.53 4.70 -12.31
C LEU A 260 -15.60 3.89 -13.22
N ASN A 261 -14.32 3.87 -12.87
CA ASN A 261 -13.35 3.08 -13.60
C ASN A 261 -13.63 1.58 -13.42
N ASP A 262 -13.27 0.79 -14.43
CA ASP A 262 -13.38 -0.68 -14.42
C ASP A 262 -14.83 -1.23 -14.29
N MET A 263 -15.83 -0.35 -14.30
CA MET A 263 -17.24 -0.78 -14.38
C MET A 263 -17.67 -1.17 -15.80
N GLY A 264 -16.80 -0.96 -16.79
CA GLY A 264 -16.79 -1.56 -18.14
C GLY A 264 -17.94 -1.20 -19.06
N TYR A 265 -18.77 -0.16 -18.74
CA TYR A 265 -20.11 -0.15 -19.28
C TYR A 265 -20.69 1.26 -19.40
N ASP A 266 -20.82 1.69 -20.64
CA ASP A 266 -21.59 2.90 -20.94
C ASP A 266 -23.07 2.53 -21.09
N LEU A 267 -23.83 2.71 -20.02
CA LEU A 267 -25.26 2.40 -19.96
C LEU A 267 -26.08 3.13 -21.05
N ASN A 268 -25.61 4.28 -21.51
CA ASN A 268 -26.32 5.06 -22.52
C ASN A 268 -26.06 4.57 -23.95
N ARG A 269 -24.97 3.84 -24.19
CA ARG A 269 -24.55 3.41 -25.52
C ARG A 269 -24.72 1.92 -25.79
N LYS A 270 -24.79 1.09 -24.75
CA LYS A 270 -24.85 -0.38 -24.89
C LYS A 270 -26.01 -0.96 -24.12
N THR A 271 -27.17 -0.94 -24.72
CA THR A 271 -28.26 -1.80 -24.28
C THR A 271 -27.93 -3.23 -24.65
N SER A 272 -27.80 -4.11 -23.66
CA SER A 272 -27.53 -5.53 -23.86
C SER A 272 -28.83 -6.31 -24.02
N ASN A 273 -28.86 -7.31 -24.92
CA ASN A 273 -29.95 -8.25 -25.05
C ASN A 273 -30.16 -9.08 -23.76
N ALA A 274 -29.13 -9.32 -22.97
CA ALA A 274 -29.22 -9.99 -21.66
C ALA A 274 -30.12 -9.22 -20.66
N TRP A 275 -30.28 -7.92 -20.84
CA TRP A 275 -31.12 -7.04 -20.01
C TRP A 275 -32.40 -6.60 -20.74
N ASN A 276 -32.85 -7.35 -21.77
CA ASN A 276 -33.99 -6.99 -22.60
C ASN A 276 -33.93 -5.57 -23.16
N PHE A 277 -32.74 -5.08 -23.49
CA PHE A 277 -32.46 -3.72 -23.96
C PHE A 277 -32.94 -2.62 -23.01
N LYS A 278 -33.18 -2.93 -21.74
CA LYS A 278 -33.55 -1.95 -20.73
C LYS A 278 -32.31 -1.39 -20.06
N ASN A 279 -32.29 -0.07 -19.92
CA ASN A 279 -31.26 0.66 -19.21
C ASN A 279 -31.86 1.09 -17.86
N ASP A 280 -31.79 0.21 -16.87
CA ASP A 280 -32.44 0.36 -15.56
C ASP A 280 -31.44 0.50 -14.38
N LEU A 281 -30.12 0.55 -14.67
CA LEU A 281 -29.07 0.70 -13.67
C LEU A 281 -28.77 2.18 -13.39
N TYR A 282 -29.75 2.93 -12.94
CA TYR A 282 -29.59 4.32 -12.54
C TYR A 282 -29.48 4.47 -11.03
N ILE A 283 -28.76 5.49 -10.60
CA ILE A 283 -28.48 5.81 -9.19
C ILE A 283 -29.03 7.17 -8.82
N CYS A 284 -29.30 7.39 -7.53
CA CYS A 284 -29.67 8.70 -7.03
C CYS A 284 -28.44 9.60 -6.85
N PRO A 285 -28.62 10.95 -6.74
CA PRO A 285 -27.52 11.87 -6.50
C PRO A 285 -26.70 11.55 -5.26
N VAL A 286 -27.34 10.99 -4.21
CA VAL A 286 -26.67 10.59 -2.96
C VAL A 286 -25.68 9.44 -3.19
N CYS A 287 -26.05 8.44 -4.00
CA CYS A 287 -25.15 7.35 -4.37
C CYS A 287 -24.05 7.81 -5.33
N GLN A 288 -24.35 8.70 -6.28
CA GLN A 288 -23.34 9.31 -7.14
C GLN A 288 -22.27 10.06 -6.33
N PHE A 289 -22.71 10.86 -5.38
CA PHE A 289 -21.81 11.53 -4.43
C PHE A 289 -20.99 10.52 -3.62
N LEU A 290 -21.63 9.50 -3.04
CA LEU A 290 -20.93 8.47 -2.24
C LEU A 290 -19.83 7.79 -3.07
N TYR A 291 -20.08 7.47 -4.31
CA TYR A 291 -19.10 6.85 -5.19
C TYR A 291 -17.94 7.78 -5.58
N SER A 292 -18.17 9.10 -5.61
CA SER A 292 -17.07 10.06 -5.80
C SER A 292 -16.03 10.03 -4.67
N LEU A 293 -16.40 9.48 -3.50
CA LEU A 293 -15.56 9.38 -2.31
C LEU A 293 -14.73 8.09 -2.24
N VAL A 294 -14.94 7.14 -3.16
CA VAL A 294 -14.19 5.88 -3.23
C VAL A 294 -12.67 6.09 -3.18
N PRO A 295 -12.06 7.09 -3.89
CA PRO A 295 -10.63 7.33 -3.79
C PRO A 295 -10.15 7.66 -2.37
N ALA A 296 -10.97 8.30 -1.55
CA ALA A 296 -10.65 8.60 -0.15
C ALA A 296 -10.79 7.37 0.77
N GLY A 297 -11.63 6.40 0.39
CA GLY A 297 -11.79 5.12 1.09
C GLY A 297 -10.61 4.18 0.88
N PHE A 298 -10.05 4.17 -0.31
CA PHE A 298 -8.84 3.41 -0.60
C PHE A 298 -7.61 4.03 0.08
N THR A 299 -6.60 3.21 0.27
CA THR A 299 -5.28 3.63 0.73
C THR A 299 -4.26 3.38 -0.38
N TYR A 300 -3.57 4.43 -0.84
CA TYR A 300 -2.60 4.34 -1.94
C TYR A 300 -1.18 4.47 -1.42
N ASN A 301 -0.24 3.72 -2.02
CA ASN A 301 1.20 3.90 -1.82
C ASN A 301 1.79 4.92 -2.81
N MET A 302 3.11 5.19 -2.69
CA MET A 302 3.80 6.12 -3.60
C MET A 302 3.82 5.66 -5.07
N ALA A 303 3.64 4.37 -5.33
CA ALA A 303 3.52 3.79 -6.67
C ALA A 303 2.07 3.78 -7.19
N SER A 304 1.15 4.49 -6.53
CA SER A 304 -0.29 4.56 -6.87
C SER A 304 -1.00 3.20 -6.85
N GLN A 305 -0.46 2.22 -6.13
CA GLN A 305 -1.15 0.97 -5.85
C GLN A 305 -2.09 1.18 -4.66
N GLY A 306 -3.35 0.78 -4.81
CA GLY A 306 -4.40 0.97 -3.82
C GLY A 306 -4.75 -0.30 -3.08
N ILE A 307 -5.26 -0.16 -1.86
CA ILE A 307 -5.81 -1.26 -1.06
C ILE A 307 -7.05 -0.79 -0.30
N PHE A 308 -8.04 -1.65 -0.23
CA PHE A 308 -9.25 -1.48 0.55
C PHE A 308 -9.66 -2.81 1.18
N ILE A 309 -10.09 -2.78 2.43
CA ILE A 309 -10.57 -3.95 3.17
C ILE A 309 -12.08 -3.86 3.26
N ASN A 310 -12.76 -4.73 2.54
CA ASN A 310 -14.21 -4.81 2.58
C ASN A 310 -14.67 -5.78 3.66
N GLU A 311 -15.39 -5.25 4.64
CA GLU A 311 -15.96 -5.99 5.75
C GLU A 311 -17.38 -5.49 6.04
N ASN A 312 -18.35 -6.41 6.07
CA ASN A 312 -19.78 -6.10 6.23
C ASN A 312 -20.34 -6.40 7.64
N SER A 313 -19.47 -6.58 8.64
CA SER A 313 -19.93 -6.90 10.00
C SER A 313 -20.49 -5.66 10.73
N SER A 314 -19.80 -4.53 10.62
CA SER A 314 -20.24 -3.22 11.16
C SER A 314 -19.45 -2.08 10.57
N ILE A 315 -20.00 -0.85 10.63
CA ILE A 315 -19.31 0.39 10.27
C ILE A 315 -18.00 0.54 11.06
N ARG A 316 -18.03 0.26 12.35
CA ARG A 316 -16.86 0.36 13.24
C ARG A 316 -15.72 -0.54 12.80
N ASN A 317 -16.02 -1.81 12.48
CA ASN A 317 -15.01 -2.76 12.05
C ASN A 317 -14.45 -2.40 10.66
N LEU A 318 -15.35 -2.08 9.72
CA LEU A 318 -14.97 -1.61 8.39
C LEU A 318 -14.00 -0.42 8.45
N GLN A 319 -14.32 0.61 9.24
CA GLN A 319 -13.47 1.78 9.41
C GLN A 319 -12.18 1.46 10.14
N GLY A 320 -12.23 0.76 11.28
CA GLY A 320 -11.05 0.44 12.09
C GLY A 320 -9.97 -0.26 11.28
N ARG A 321 -10.32 -1.28 10.49
CA ARG A 321 -9.36 -2.01 9.64
C ARG A 321 -8.77 -1.14 8.54
N ASN A 322 -9.60 -0.35 7.87
CA ASN A 322 -9.12 0.53 6.83
C ASN A 322 -8.30 1.69 7.39
N ASP A 323 -8.63 2.23 8.57
CA ASP A 323 -7.85 3.28 9.23
C ASP A 323 -6.49 2.77 9.73
N ALA A 324 -6.41 1.53 10.24
CA ALA A 324 -5.16 0.88 10.61
C ALA A 324 -4.21 0.75 9.41
N THR A 325 -4.74 0.25 8.29
CA THR A 325 -4.02 0.13 7.02
C THR A 325 -3.58 1.50 6.51
N PHE A 326 -4.46 2.50 6.56
CA PHE A 326 -4.19 3.86 6.15
C PHE A 326 -3.07 4.51 6.98
N ASN A 327 -3.16 4.43 8.29
CA ASN A 327 -2.15 4.99 9.18
C ASN A 327 -0.78 4.35 9.00
N SER A 328 -0.72 3.04 8.74
CA SER A 328 0.52 2.34 8.41
C SER A 328 1.12 2.84 7.10
N MET A 329 0.32 2.94 6.03
CA MET A 329 0.77 3.42 4.73
C MET A 329 1.23 4.89 4.78
N MET A 330 0.50 5.74 5.49
CA MET A 330 0.86 7.16 5.63
C MET A 330 2.17 7.37 6.39
N ARG A 331 2.48 6.53 7.38
CA ARG A 331 3.80 6.55 8.05
C ARG A 331 4.92 6.23 7.06
N ASP A 332 4.73 5.19 6.25
CA ASP A 332 5.73 4.78 5.27
C ASP A 332 5.95 5.85 4.19
N ILE A 333 4.89 6.51 3.71
CA ILE A 333 4.99 7.63 2.77
C ILE A 333 5.79 8.79 3.38
N ARG A 334 5.52 9.15 4.64
CA ARG A 334 6.25 10.24 5.34
C ARG A 334 7.72 9.92 5.57
N SER A 335 8.06 8.66 5.80
CA SER A 335 9.45 8.21 5.93
C SER A 335 10.14 7.93 4.59
N ASN A 336 9.48 8.24 3.47
CA ASN A 336 9.95 7.94 2.10
C ASN A 336 10.31 6.46 1.91
N THR A 337 9.59 5.56 2.60
CA THR A 337 9.78 4.12 2.51
C THR A 337 8.81 3.52 1.52
N GLN A 338 9.31 2.79 0.54
CA GLN A 338 8.45 2.09 -0.41
C GLN A 338 7.77 0.90 0.26
N THR A 339 6.44 0.90 0.28
CA THR A 339 5.63 -0.13 0.95
C THR A 339 4.73 -0.84 -0.02
N SER A 340 4.65 -2.17 0.13
CA SER A 340 3.63 -2.94 -0.59
C SER A 340 2.26 -2.80 0.11
N PRO A 341 1.13 -2.85 -0.64
CA PRO A 341 -0.21 -2.87 -0.06
C PRO A 341 -0.40 -3.99 0.99
N TYR A 342 0.20 -5.16 0.77
CA TYR A 342 0.11 -6.29 1.70
C TYR A 342 0.80 -6.04 3.06
N ARG A 343 1.88 -5.27 3.08
CA ARG A 343 2.51 -4.84 4.34
C ARG A 343 1.59 -3.93 5.14
N ALA A 344 0.95 -2.96 4.49
CA ALA A 344 -0.03 -2.10 5.14
C ALA A 344 -1.26 -2.88 5.63
N PHE A 345 -1.71 -3.87 4.84
CA PHE A 345 -2.79 -4.77 5.23
C PHE A 345 -2.49 -5.54 6.52
N SER A 346 -1.25 -5.96 6.74
CA SER A 346 -0.86 -6.65 7.98
C SER A 346 -1.06 -5.79 9.25
N ALA A 347 -1.12 -4.47 9.12
CA ALA A 347 -1.45 -3.59 10.25
C ALA A 347 -2.90 -3.80 10.75
N ALA A 348 -3.83 -4.11 9.84
CA ALA A 348 -5.21 -4.41 10.21
C ALA A 348 -5.34 -5.66 11.09
N PHE A 349 -4.45 -6.64 10.93
CA PHE A 349 -4.41 -7.83 11.79
C PHE A 349 -3.92 -7.49 13.20
N ARG A 350 -2.91 -6.63 13.34
CA ARG A 350 -2.41 -6.22 14.65
C ARG A 350 -3.46 -5.46 15.47
N ASP A 351 -4.21 -4.59 14.82
CA ASP A 351 -5.23 -3.80 15.48
C ASP A 351 -6.46 -4.67 15.84
N ALA A 352 -6.78 -5.67 15.03
CA ALA A 352 -7.80 -6.67 15.36
C ALA A 352 -7.41 -7.54 16.57
N GLU A 353 -6.13 -7.91 16.68
CA GLU A 353 -5.58 -8.61 17.85
C GLU A 353 -5.71 -7.76 19.12
N ALA A 354 -5.29 -6.49 19.05
CA ALA A 354 -5.35 -5.57 20.19
C ALA A 354 -6.79 -5.30 20.67
N SER A 355 -7.77 -5.40 19.78
CA SER A 355 -9.19 -5.22 20.09
C SER A 355 -9.94 -6.51 20.49
N GLY A 356 -9.26 -7.66 20.54
CA GLY A 356 -9.87 -8.96 20.87
C GLY A 356 -10.81 -9.53 19.80
N GLN A 357 -10.77 -9.01 18.57
CA GLN A 357 -11.69 -9.36 17.46
C GLN A 357 -11.11 -10.40 16.49
N ASN A 358 -10.26 -11.30 16.97
CA ASN A 358 -9.54 -12.28 16.13
C ASN A 358 -10.45 -13.19 15.29
N ALA A 359 -11.64 -13.52 15.77
CA ALA A 359 -12.58 -14.39 15.05
C ALA A 359 -13.21 -13.73 13.80
N ALA A 360 -13.18 -12.41 13.71
CA ALA A 360 -13.84 -11.65 12.65
C ALA A 360 -13.01 -11.50 11.36
N LEU A 361 -11.84 -12.13 11.26
CA LEU A 361 -10.97 -12.06 10.08
C LEU A 361 -11.36 -13.02 8.95
N ALA A 362 -12.28 -13.94 9.21
CA ALA A 362 -12.86 -14.79 8.18
C ALA A 362 -13.92 -14.02 7.36
N ASN A 363 -13.92 -14.23 6.04
CA ASN A 363 -14.84 -13.58 5.09
C ASN A 363 -14.59 -12.09 4.82
N ILE A 364 -13.38 -11.60 5.09
CA ILE A 364 -12.94 -10.29 4.63
C ILE A 364 -12.58 -10.38 3.14
N GLN A 365 -13.07 -9.44 2.36
CA GLN A 365 -12.64 -9.25 0.99
C GLN A 365 -11.55 -8.18 0.93
N LEU A 366 -10.38 -8.56 0.43
CA LEU A 366 -9.29 -7.66 0.14
C LEU A 366 -9.40 -7.19 -1.30
N ILE A 367 -9.46 -5.88 -1.50
CA ILE A 367 -9.52 -5.27 -2.82
C ILE A 367 -8.24 -4.49 -3.03
N THR A 368 -7.48 -4.86 -4.05
CA THR A 368 -6.26 -4.15 -4.44
C THR A 368 -6.45 -3.51 -5.81
N TYR A 369 -5.89 -2.31 -5.97
CA TYR A 369 -5.84 -1.59 -7.23
C TYR A 369 -4.41 -1.54 -7.73
N ASN A 370 -4.16 -2.08 -8.90
CA ASN A 370 -2.84 -2.10 -9.53
C ASN A 370 -2.95 -2.14 -11.05
N ASN A 371 -2.10 -1.40 -11.75
CA ASN A 371 -2.08 -1.31 -13.22
C ASN A 371 -3.46 -1.03 -13.82
N ASP A 372 -4.18 -0.08 -13.22
CA ASP A 372 -5.51 0.38 -13.63
C ASP A 372 -6.63 -0.67 -13.55
N HIS A 373 -6.43 -1.74 -12.76
CA HIS A 373 -7.42 -2.79 -12.51
C HIS A 373 -7.62 -3.06 -11.02
N TYR A 374 -8.86 -3.42 -10.67
CA TYR A 374 -9.21 -3.93 -9.34
C TYR A 374 -9.05 -5.44 -9.30
N ASN A 375 -8.38 -5.93 -8.25
CA ASN A 375 -8.27 -7.35 -7.96
C ASN A 375 -8.97 -7.65 -6.63
N PHE A 376 -9.81 -8.67 -6.63
CA PHE A 376 -10.62 -9.08 -5.50
C PHE A 376 -10.13 -10.41 -4.94
N GLN A 377 -9.81 -10.43 -3.65
CA GLN A 377 -9.39 -11.64 -2.94
C GLN A 377 -10.23 -11.80 -1.67
N ILE A 378 -10.90 -12.94 -1.52
CA ILE A 378 -11.53 -13.32 -0.26
C ILE A 378 -10.48 -14.04 0.56
N ILE A 379 -10.29 -13.65 1.82
CA ILE A 379 -9.33 -14.30 2.70
C ILE A 379 -9.90 -15.65 3.15
N PRO A 380 -9.28 -16.78 2.76
CA PRO A 380 -9.72 -18.09 3.19
C PRO A 380 -9.62 -18.25 4.72
N ILE A 381 -10.54 -19.00 5.33
CA ILE A 381 -10.52 -19.28 6.77
C ILE A 381 -9.19 -19.87 7.21
N VAL A 382 -8.61 -20.78 6.41
CA VAL A 382 -7.30 -21.38 6.68
C VAL A 382 -6.21 -20.32 6.76
N ALA A 383 -6.15 -19.43 5.76
CA ALA A 383 -5.18 -18.33 5.72
C ALA A 383 -5.35 -17.38 6.91
N SER A 384 -6.60 -17.02 7.25
CA SER A 384 -6.92 -16.19 8.39
C SER A 384 -6.37 -16.77 9.70
N LYS A 385 -6.60 -18.05 9.98
CA LYS A 385 -6.09 -18.74 11.17
C LYS A 385 -4.55 -18.77 11.23
N VAL A 386 -3.88 -19.00 10.09
CA VAL A 386 -2.41 -18.96 10.02
C VAL A 386 -1.90 -17.56 10.35
N LEU A 387 -2.50 -16.52 9.80
CA LEU A 387 -2.08 -15.14 10.05
C LEU A 387 -2.32 -14.71 11.50
N ILE A 388 -3.48 -15.06 12.08
CA ILE A 388 -3.77 -14.83 13.51
C ILE A 388 -2.67 -15.50 14.35
N LYS A 389 -2.37 -16.77 14.10
CA LYS A 389 -1.34 -17.51 14.84
C LYS A 389 0.05 -16.87 14.67
N ALA A 390 0.38 -16.34 13.48
CA ALA A 390 1.64 -15.66 13.22
C ALA A 390 1.74 -14.30 13.93
N VAL A 391 0.63 -13.66 14.26
CA VAL A 391 0.56 -12.43 15.07
C VAL A 391 0.64 -12.77 16.56
N GLU A 392 -0.08 -13.77 17.03
CA GLU A 392 -0.13 -14.20 18.44
C GLU A 392 1.22 -14.76 18.92
N LYS A 393 1.89 -15.56 18.09
CA LYS A 393 3.21 -16.11 18.39
C LYS A 393 4.26 -15.00 18.39
N LYS A 394 4.90 -14.81 19.56
CA LYS A 394 5.88 -13.74 19.79
C LYS A 394 7.25 -14.34 20.13
N TYR A 395 8.27 -13.57 19.85
CA TYR A 395 9.65 -13.85 20.22
C TYR A 395 10.32 -12.55 20.70
N THR A 396 11.34 -12.70 21.55
CA THR A 396 12.12 -11.56 22.06
C THR A 396 13.39 -11.40 21.23
N VAL A 397 13.62 -10.23 20.67
CA VAL A 397 14.86 -9.89 19.97
C VAL A 397 15.96 -9.72 21.01
N LYS A 398 16.95 -10.62 21.05
CA LYS A 398 18.00 -10.65 22.10
C LYS A 398 18.80 -9.34 22.19
N GLN A 399 19.07 -8.68 21.06
CA GLN A 399 19.89 -7.48 21.02
C GLN A 399 19.19 -6.25 21.60
N THR A 400 17.87 -6.16 21.48
CA THR A 400 17.09 -4.96 21.86
C THR A 400 16.11 -5.22 23.00
N GLY A 401 15.86 -6.49 23.36
CA GLY A 401 14.81 -6.89 24.30
C GLY A 401 13.38 -6.67 23.75
N GLU A 402 13.22 -6.24 22.51
CA GLU A 402 11.94 -5.95 21.90
C GLU A 402 11.17 -7.25 21.60
N VAL A 403 9.89 -7.29 21.97
CA VAL A 403 8.99 -8.42 21.67
C VAL A 403 8.32 -8.19 20.32
N LYS A 404 8.55 -9.08 19.37
CA LYS A 404 7.98 -9.04 18.01
C LYS A 404 7.13 -10.28 17.73
N SER A 405 6.08 -10.12 16.92
CA SER A 405 5.34 -11.27 16.38
C SER A 405 6.12 -11.93 15.23
N TYR A 406 5.83 -13.20 14.94
CA TYR A 406 6.40 -13.87 13.77
C TYR A 406 6.04 -13.19 12.46
N LEU A 407 4.81 -12.64 12.35
CA LEU A 407 4.40 -11.88 11.16
C LEU A 407 5.23 -10.60 11.00
N ALA A 408 5.47 -9.87 12.11
CA ALA A 408 6.27 -8.63 12.09
C ALA A 408 7.73 -8.88 11.66
N ASN A 409 8.26 -10.07 11.91
CA ASN A 409 9.59 -10.47 11.46
C ASN A 409 9.75 -10.45 9.94
N LEU A 410 8.65 -10.64 9.19
CA LEU A 410 8.67 -10.68 7.73
C LEU A 410 8.45 -9.33 7.05
N TYR A 411 8.14 -8.25 7.78
CA TYR A 411 7.78 -6.95 7.17
C TYR A 411 8.86 -6.36 6.26
N ASN A 412 10.12 -6.49 6.66
CA ASN A 412 11.26 -5.94 5.93
C ASN A 412 12.08 -7.02 5.23
N ALA A 413 11.64 -8.28 5.31
CA ALA A 413 12.31 -9.39 4.68
C ALA A 413 12.04 -9.42 3.17
N GLY A 414 13.10 -9.47 2.37
CA GLY A 414 12.96 -9.48 0.92
C GLY A 414 14.27 -9.60 0.17
N ILE A 415 14.18 -9.47 -1.14
CA ILE A 415 15.32 -9.58 -2.06
C ILE A 415 15.29 -8.36 -2.99
N SER A 416 16.40 -7.62 -3.07
CA SER A 416 16.52 -6.51 -4.02
C SER A 416 16.90 -7.04 -5.40
N ASN A 417 16.34 -6.40 -6.43
CA ASN A 417 16.63 -6.70 -7.84
C ASN A 417 16.45 -8.18 -8.22
N PHE A 418 15.43 -8.82 -7.65
CA PHE A 418 15.15 -10.23 -7.88
C PHE A 418 14.78 -10.49 -9.35
N ARG A 419 15.63 -11.24 -10.07
CA ARG A 419 15.45 -11.57 -11.51
C ARG A 419 15.18 -10.34 -12.39
N GLY A 420 15.75 -9.18 -12.04
CA GLY A 420 15.52 -7.92 -12.78
C GLY A 420 14.17 -7.24 -12.52
N ALA A 421 13.34 -7.77 -11.64
CA ALA A 421 11.96 -7.30 -11.39
C ALA A 421 11.79 -6.40 -10.16
N GLY A 422 12.87 -5.81 -9.63
CA GLY A 422 12.80 -4.92 -8.48
C GLY A 422 12.83 -5.66 -7.13
N TYR A 423 12.07 -5.16 -6.14
CA TYR A 423 12.09 -5.71 -4.78
C TYR A 423 11.07 -6.85 -4.62
N TYR A 424 11.55 -8.04 -4.24
CA TYR A 424 10.72 -9.19 -3.90
C TYR A 424 10.41 -9.20 -2.40
N SER A 425 9.17 -8.89 -2.02
CA SER A 425 8.69 -8.97 -0.63
C SER A 425 8.37 -10.40 -0.24
N ILE A 426 9.04 -10.96 0.76
CA ILE A 426 8.73 -12.31 1.26
C ILE A 426 7.31 -12.34 1.81
N LEU A 427 6.92 -11.39 2.66
CA LEU A 427 5.57 -11.33 3.20
C LEU A 427 4.52 -11.23 2.10
N GLY A 428 4.73 -10.37 1.09
CA GLY A 428 3.78 -10.23 -0.02
C GLY A 428 3.52 -11.55 -0.75
N ASN A 429 4.56 -12.33 -0.99
CA ASN A 429 4.45 -13.63 -1.65
C ASN A 429 3.84 -14.71 -0.74
N VAL A 430 4.17 -14.70 0.55
CA VAL A 430 3.53 -15.58 1.57
C VAL A 430 2.02 -15.31 1.61
N LEU A 431 1.60 -14.05 1.71
CA LEU A 431 0.18 -13.69 1.73
C LEU A 431 -0.52 -14.11 0.43
N ASN A 432 0.11 -13.89 -0.72
CA ASN A 432 -0.45 -14.30 -2.01
C ASN A 432 -0.65 -15.83 -2.08
N CYS A 433 0.30 -16.63 -1.63
CA CYS A 433 0.14 -18.08 -1.57
C CYS A 433 -0.99 -18.50 -0.61
N LEU A 434 -1.01 -17.96 0.61
CA LEU A 434 -2.02 -18.29 1.61
C LEU A 434 -3.44 -17.92 1.13
N PHE A 435 -3.62 -16.77 0.49
CA PHE A 435 -4.91 -16.33 -0.03
C PHE A 435 -5.39 -17.16 -1.22
N ASN A 436 -4.47 -17.77 -1.95
CA ASN A 436 -4.78 -18.71 -3.03
C ASN A 436 -4.82 -20.18 -2.57
N ASN A 437 -4.88 -20.43 -1.25
CA ASN A 437 -4.84 -21.77 -0.68
C ASN A 437 -3.68 -22.63 -1.17
N THR A 438 -2.53 -22.00 -1.44
CA THR A 438 -1.32 -22.65 -1.91
C THR A 438 -0.30 -22.74 -0.78
N ASN A 439 0.37 -23.89 -0.63
CA ASN A 439 1.44 -24.07 0.33
C ASN A 439 2.69 -23.20 -0.01
N LEU A 440 3.57 -23.03 0.97
CA LEU A 440 4.73 -22.14 0.86
C LEU A 440 6.02 -22.86 0.45
N PHE A 441 5.99 -24.13 0.09
CA PHE A 441 7.19 -24.92 -0.24
C PHE A 441 8.06 -24.27 -1.32
N ARG A 442 7.44 -23.70 -2.34
CA ARG A 442 8.17 -23.01 -3.42
C ARG A 442 8.93 -21.79 -2.91
N ILE A 443 8.31 -20.98 -2.02
CA ILE A 443 8.95 -19.81 -1.43
C ILE A 443 10.11 -20.25 -0.54
N ILE A 444 9.89 -21.25 0.32
CA ILE A 444 10.91 -21.77 1.23
C ILE A 444 12.13 -22.25 0.44
N GLN A 445 11.90 -23.08 -0.58
CA GLN A 445 12.97 -23.61 -1.44
C GLN A 445 13.77 -22.49 -2.11
N GLU A 446 13.10 -21.48 -2.62
CA GLU A 446 13.76 -20.34 -3.28
C GLU A 446 14.62 -19.54 -2.31
N LEU A 447 14.11 -19.26 -1.10
CA LEU A 447 14.85 -18.57 -0.06
C LEU A 447 16.10 -19.34 0.38
N GLU A 448 15.99 -20.65 0.56
CA GLU A 448 17.11 -21.50 0.94
C GLU A 448 18.16 -21.60 -0.16
N LEU A 449 17.76 -21.78 -1.43
CA LEU A 449 18.68 -21.82 -2.58
C LEU A 449 19.48 -20.52 -2.70
N LEU A 450 18.84 -19.36 -2.55
CA LEU A 450 19.52 -18.06 -2.61
C LEU A 450 20.50 -17.87 -1.44
N LYS A 451 20.18 -18.41 -0.26
CA LYS A 451 21.11 -18.42 0.89
C LYS A 451 22.32 -19.33 0.66
N VAL A 452 22.10 -20.53 0.14
CA VAL A 452 23.19 -21.45 -0.21
C VAL A 452 24.13 -20.81 -1.25
N GLY A 453 23.55 -20.11 -2.24
CA GLY A 453 24.29 -19.42 -3.30
C GLY A 453 24.96 -18.11 -2.88
N ASN A 454 24.84 -17.68 -1.62
CA ASN A 454 25.31 -16.35 -1.16
C ASN A 454 24.88 -15.21 -2.09
N THR A 455 23.66 -15.26 -2.61
CA THR A 455 23.16 -14.27 -3.56
C THR A 455 23.10 -12.88 -2.92
N ALA A 456 23.67 -11.88 -3.59
CA ALA A 456 23.64 -10.48 -3.15
C ALA A 456 22.19 -9.95 -3.11
N GLY A 457 21.93 -8.98 -2.23
CA GLY A 457 20.62 -8.33 -2.13
C GLY A 457 19.56 -9.11 -1.33
N CYS A 458 19.94 -10.16 -0.63
CA CYS A 458 19.06 -10.92 0.26
C CYS A 458 18.99 -10.27 1.64
N TYR A 459 17.89 -9.56 1.93
CA TYR A 459 17.62 -8.90 3.22
C TYR A 459 16.73 -9.80 4.09
N TYR A 460 17.22 -11.00 4.40
CA TYR A 460 16.60 -11.95 5.32
C TYR A 460 17.63 -12.93 5.89
N ASN A 461 17.30 -13.54 7.01
CA ASN A 461 18.12 -14.53 7.70
C ASN A 461 17.40 -15.88 7.81
N THR A 462 18.06 -16.87 8.41
CA THR A 462 17.49 -18.22 8.58
C THR A 462 16.32 -18.24 9.56
N PHE A 463 16.23 -17.30 10.52
CA PHE A 463 15.07 -17.20 11.40
C PHE A 463 13.80 -16.79 10.64
N GLN A 464 13.92 -15.89 9.65
CA GLN A 464 12.82 -15.53 8.76
C GLN A 464 12.42 -16.68 7.85
N ILE A 465 13.37 -17.49 7.36
CA ILE A 465 13.05 -18.74 6.64
C ILE A 465 12.28 -19.69 7.55
N MET A 466 12.73 -19.91 8.79
CA MET A 466 12.03 -20.73 9.78
C MET A 466 10.63 -20.20 10.11
N THR A 467 10.45 -18.88 10.10
CA THR A 467 9.11 -18.27 10.24
C THR A 467 8.18 -18.70 9.11
N VAL A 468 8.65 -18.66 7.86
CA VAL A 468 7.87 -19.10 6.69
C VAL A 468 7.59 -20.62 6.77
N ILE A 469 8.56 -21.44 7.18
CA ILE A 469 8.36 -22.89 7.39
C ILE A 469 7.27 -23.13 8.45
N ARG A 470 7.33 -22.45 9.61
CA ARG A 470 6.28 -22.59 10.64
C ARG A 470 4.90 -22.19 10.13
N MET A 471 4.81 -21.08 9.37
CA MET A 471 3.55 -20.65 8.77
C MET A 471 3.01 -21.69 7.78
N ASN A 472 3.89 -22.35 7.01
CA ASN A 472 3.49 -23.43 6.12
C ASN A 472 2.98 -24.66 6.89
N GLY A 473 3.68 -25.06 7.94
CA GLY A 473 3.23 -26.15 8.81
C GLY A 473 1.86 -25.89 9.46
N TRP A 474 1.61 -24.65 9.89
CA TRP A 474 0.27 -24.26 10.39
C TRP A 474 -0.76 -24.32 9.27
N PHE A 475 -0.40 -23.86 8.07
CA PHE A 475 -1.29 -23.89 6.90
C PHE A 475 -1.68 -25.33 6.54
N LEU A 476 -0.73 -26.26 6.47
CA LEU A 476 -0.98 -27.68 6.19
C LEU A 476 -1.90 -28.29 7.27
N ASN A 477 -1.61 -28.02 8.54
CA ASN A 477 -2.43 -28.52 9.65
C ASN A 477 -3.88 -28.01 9.61
N GLU A 478 -4.08 -26.72 9.31
CA GLU A 478 -5.44 -26.17 9.19
C GLU A 478 -6.14 -26.65 7.92
N LEU A 479 -5.42 -26.84 6.82
CA LEU A 479 -5.95 -27.37 5.57
C LEU A 479 -6.44 -28.82 5.75
N HIS A 480 -5.68 -29.67 6.46
CA HIS A 480 -6.07 -31.04 6.76
C HIS A 480 -7.32 -31.12 7.66
N LYS A 481 -7.44 -30.26 8.68
CA LYS A 481 -8.64 -30.14 9.49
C LYS A 481 -9.86 -29.74 8.64
N TYR A 482 -9.69 -28.75 7.75
CA TYR A 482 -10.75 -28.29 6.89
C TYR A 482 -11.25 -29.38 5.92
N ARG A 483 -10.33 -30.20 5.41
CA ARG A 483 -10.61 -31.35 4.54
C ARG A 483 -11.13 -32.59 5.29
N ARG A 484 -11.31 -32.51 6.61
CA ARG A 484 -11.71 -33.63 7.47
C ARG A 484 -10.84 -34.88 7.33
N SER A 485 -9.55 -34.70 7.12
CA SER A 485 -8.57 -35.79 7.04
C SER A 485 -8.19 -36.22 8.45
N GLU A 486 -9.03 -37.06 9.08
CA GLU A 486 -8.90 -37.46 10.51
C GLU A 486 -7.56 -38.12 10.83
N ASN A 487 -6.96 -38.82 9.88
CA ASN A 487 -5.69 -39.55 10.05
C ASN A 487 -4.49 -38.81 9.45
N ALA A 488 -4.61 -37.52 9.10
CA ALA A 488 -3.48 -36.77 8.54
C ALA A 488 -2.41 -36.55 9.60
N MET A 489 -1.15 -36.88 9.26
CA MET A 489 -0.01 -36.58 10.10
C MET A 489 0.14 -35.06 10.23
N LYS A 490 0.32 -34.58 11.47
CA LYS A 490 0.44 -33.14 11.75
C LYS A 490 1.90 -32.71 11.78
N VAL A 491 2.14 -31.47 11.34
CA VAL A 491 3.42 -30.80 11.54
C VAL A 491 3.46 -30.25 12.97
N GLU A 492 4.44 -30.69 13.76
CA GLU A 492 4.63 -30.29 15.15
C GLU A 492 5.77 -29.26 15.26
N GLU A 493 5.54 -28.14 15.96
CA GLU A 493 6.52 -27.05 16.09
C GLU A 493 7.81 -27.49 16.79
N ASP A 494 7.71 -28.36 17.80
CA ASP A 494 8.86 -28.91 18.52
C ASP A 494 9.72 -29.79 17.61
N LYS A 495 9.08 -30.56 16.74
CA LYS A 495 9.79 -31.37 15.75
C LYS A 495 10.45 -30.52 14.67
N LEU A 496 9.84 -29.38 14.24
CA LEU A 496 10.50 -28.41 13.36
C LEU A 496 11.77 -27.84 14.01
N THR A 497 11.67 -27.46 15.27
CA THR A 497 12.84 -26.96 16.03
C THR A 497 13.93 -28.01 16.19
N LYS A 498 13.55 -29.27 16.47
CA LYS A 498 14.48 -30.39 16.52
C LYS A 498 15.14 -30.68 15.17
N ALA A 499 14.37 -30.69 14.08
CA ALA A 499 14.89 -30.89 12.73
C ALA A 499 15.92 -29.81 12.36
N ARG A 500 15.64 -28.53 12.66
CA ARG A 500 16.62 -27.45 12.52
C ARG A 500 17.87 -27.66 13.36
N GLY A 501 17.72 -28.04 14.62
CA GLY A 501 18.84 -28.38 15.52
C GLY A 501 19.71 -29.49 14.96
N CYS A 502 19.11 -30.52 14.36
CA CYS A 502 19.84 -31.60 13.68
C CYS A 502 20.67 -31.05 12.49
N GLY A 503 20.13 -30.14 11.70
CA GLY A 503 20.88 -29.50 10.61
C GLY A 503 22.05 -28.65 11.11
N MET A 504 21.85 -27.87 12.19
CA MET A 504 22.91 -27.11 12.83
C MET A 504 24.03 -28.03 13.37
N HIS A 505 23.65 -29.15 13.93
CA HIS A 505 24.60 -30.15 14.47
C HIS A 505 25.47 -30.76 13.37
N VAL A 506 24.86 -31.13 12.21
CA VAL A 506 25.61 -31.62 11.05
C VAL A 506 26.58 -30.56 10.54
N ARG A 507 26.12 -29.30 10.46
CA ARG A 507 26.98 -28.20 10.05
C ARG A 507 28.18 -28.00 10.97
N MET A 508 27.98 -28.04 12.31
CA MET A 508 29.05 -27.89 13.28
C MET A 508 30.06 -29.05 13.24
N GLY A 509 29.62 -30.20 12.78
CA GLY A 509 30.47 -31.37 12.62
C GLY A 509 31.30 -31.38 11.34
N TYR A 510 31.05 -30.45 10.41
CA TYR A 510 31.87 -30.31 9.21
C TYR A 510 32.99 -29.30 9.42
N ASP A 511 34.21 -29.68 9.09
CA ASP A 511 35.39 -28.79 9.17
C ASP A 511 35.37 -27.62 8.16
N ASN A 512 34.50 -27.72 7.19
CA ASN A 512 34.42 -26.75 6.08
C ASN A 512 32.97 -26.37 5.78
N GLU A 513 32.68 -25.07 5.87
CA GLU A 513 31.34 -24.49 5.57
C GLU A 513 30.84 -24.81 4.16
N ASN A 514 31.75 -24.93 3.17
CA ASN A 514 31.38 -25.29 1.80
C ASN A 514 30.84 -26.72 1.68
N LYS A 515 31.28 -27.65 2.54
CA LYS A 515 30.72 -29.02 2.58
C LYS A 515 29.24 -28.97 3.00
N ALA A 516 28.93 -28.20 4.03
CA ALA A 516 27.55 -28.01 4.50
C ALA A 516 26.67 -27.37 3.40
N LYS A 517 27.14 -26.32 2.69
CA LYS A 517 26.44 -25.68 1.58
C LYS A 517 26.23 -26.66 0.40
N THR A 518 27.24 -27.47 0.06
CA THR A 518 27.11 -28.47 -1.01
C THR A 518 26.09 -29.54 -0.64
N LEU A 519 26.05 -29.98 0.62
CA LEU A 519 25.04 -30.91 1.10
C LEU A 519 23.64 -30.27 1.04
N ALA A 520 23.49 -29.05 1.55
CA ALA A 520 22.23 -28.30 1.49
C ALA A 520 21.69 -28.18 0.05
N TYR A 521 22.55 -27.84 -0.92
CA TYR A 521 22.18 -27.76 -2.33
C TYR A 521 21.67 -29.10 -2.86
N LYS A 522 22.40 -30.20 -2.63
CA LYS A 522 21.97 -31.54 -3.06
C LYS A 522 20.66 -31.99 -2.41
N MET A 523 20.45 -31.64 -1.13
CA MET A 523 19.21 -31.93 -0.42
C MET A 523 18.03 -31.12 -0.98
N LEU A 524 18.23 -29.84 -1.33
CA LEU A 524 17.22 -29.00 -1.99
C LEU A 524 16.83 -29.57 -3.35
N GLU A 525 17.78 -30.07 -4.13
CA GLU A 525 17.51 -30.75 -5.41
C GLU A 525 16.70 -32.04 -5.19
N ALA A 526 17.00 -32.84 -4.16
CA ALA A 526 16.23 -34.02 -3.82
C ALA A 526 14.76 -33.67 -3.46
N ILE A 527 14.54 -32.61 -2.66
CA ILE A 527 13.19 -32.12 -2.32
C ILE A 527 12.47 -31.63 -3.58
N ARG A 528 13.15 -30.92 -4.47
CA ARG A 528 12.59 -30.42 -5.74
C ARG A 528 12.13 -31.57 -6.64
N ALA A 529 12.91 -32.65 -6.68
CA ALA A 529 12.59 -33.86 -7.42
C ALA A 529 11.53 -34.75 -6.74
N ASN A 530 10.98 -34.33 -5.58
CA ASN A 530 10.12 -35.16 -4.72
C ASN A 530 10.73 -36.51 -4.30
N SER A 531 12.07 -36.59 -4.26
CA SER A 531 12.77 -37.84 -3.93
C SER A 531 13.15 -37.87 -2.44
N THR A 532 12.25 -38.41 -1.60
CA THR A 532 12.52 -38.66 -0.18
C THR A 532 13.66 -39.63 0.03
N ASP A 533 13.79 -40.63 -0.86
CA ASP A 533 14.87 -41.62 -0.78
C ASP A 533 16.24 -40.98 -1.01
N ARG A 534 16.36 -40.13 -2.01
CA ARG A 534 17.61 -39.39 -2.26
C ARG A 534 17.96 -38.43 -1.12
N PHE A 535 16.98 -37.78 -0.54
CA PHE A 535 17.21 -36.96 0.65
C PHE A 535 17.72 -37.81 1.83
N MET A 536 17.08 -38.97 2.08
CA MET A 536 17.48 -39.89 3.16
C MET A 536 18.89 -40.45 2.93
N GLU A 537 19.26 -40.77 1.69
CA GLU A 537 20.62 -41.20 1.34
C GLU A 537 21.67 -40.13 1.70
N LEU A 538 21.40 -38.86 1.34
CA LEU A 538 22.28 -37.74 1.68
C LEU A 538 22.36 -37.52 3.20
N LEU A 539 21.25 -37.68 3.91
CA LEU A 539 21.16 -37.56 5.33
C LEU A 539 21.97 -38.69 6.03
N LEU A 540 21.79 -39.94 5.61
CA LEU A 540 22.53 -41.08 6.09
C LEU A 540 24.04 -40.88 5.93
N ASN A 541 24.49 -40.48 4.75
CA ASN A 541 25.90 -40.22 4.46
C ASN A 541 26.47 -39.10 5.38
N ALA A 542 25.69 -38.04 5.63
CA ALA A 542 26.12 -36.99 6.53
C ALA A 542 26.27 -37.47 7.98
N TYR A 543 25.35 -38.31 8.48
CA TYR A 543 25.40 -38.84 9.84
C TYR A 543 26.44 -39.92 10.00
N LEU A 544 26.70 -40.76 8.97
CA LEU A 544 27.81 -41.72 8.95
C LEU A 544 29.18 -41.02 9.02
N TYR A 545 29.33 -39.90 8.30
CA TYR A 545 30.55 -39.08 8.37
C TYR A 545 30.83 -38.56 9.79
N LEU A 546 29.76 -38.27 10.55
CA LEU A 546 29.84 -37.73 11.91
C LEU A 546 29.87 -38.82 12.99
N ASP A 547 29.82 -40.09 12.59
CA ASP A 547 29.70 -41.25 13.52
C ASP A 547 28.50 -41.11 14.47
N LYS A 548 27.31 -40.76 13.91
CA LYS A 548 26.08 -40.52 14.66
C LYS A 548 24.87 -41.22 14.05
N THR A 549 23.85 -41.43 14.89
CA THR A 549 22.58 -42.03 14.46
C THR A 549 21.66 -41.01 13.80
N VAL A 550 20.99 -41.41 12.73
CA VAL A 550 20.01 -40.57 12.02
C VAL A 550 18.80 -40.28 12.91
N PRO A 551 18.32 -39.02 12.96
CA PRO A 551 17.18 -38.66 13.77
C PRO A 551 15.90 -39.40 13.34
N LYS A 552 15.19 -39.99 14.30
CA LYS A 552 13.93 -40.73 14.07
C LYS A 552 12.86 -39.97 13.32
N ILE A 553 12.82 -38.65 13.48
CA ILE A 553 11.84 -37.75 12.86
C ILE A 553 11.75 -37.94 11.34
N PHE A 554 12.88 -38.15 10.66
CA PHE A 554 12.88 -38.32 9.18
C PHE A 554 12.44 -39.73 8.77
N ILE A 555 12.66 -40.73 9.63
CA ILE A 555 12.19 -42.10 9.39
C ILE A 555 10.68 -42.19 9.59
N GLU A 556 10.17 -41.60 10.68
CA GLU A 556 8.74 -41.60 11.02
C GLU A 556 7.88 -40.88 9.99
N THR A 557 8.43 -39.85 9.33
CA THR A 557 7.68 -39.01 8.42
C THR A 557 7.84 -39.35 6.93
N LYS A 558 8.72 -40.32 6.60
CA LYS A 558 9.04 -40.72 5.22
C LYS A 558 7.81 -41.06 4.39
N SER A 559 6.78 -41.63 4.98
CA SER A 559 5.54 -42.02 4.32
C SER A 559 4.62 -40.83 3.99
N ASN A 560 4.82 -39.67 4.62
CA ASN A 560 4.03 -38.45 4.36
C ASN A 560 4.92 -37.37 3.74
N THR A 561 4.84 -37.25 2.44
CA THR A 561 5.70 -36.34 1.64
C THR A 561 5.60 -34.87 2.07
N GLU A 562 4.41 -34.37 2.46
CA GLU A 562 4.25 -32.97 2.86
C GLU A 562 4.90 -32.70 4.22
N VAL A 563 4.64 -33.54 5.22
CA VAL A 563 5.24 -33.41 6.56
C VAL A 563 6.75 -33.67 6.52
N PHE A 564 7.19 -34.63 5.71
CA PHE A 564 8.62 -34.87 5.49
C PHE A 564 9.33 -33.63 4.93
N LYS A 565 8.77 -33.00 3.92
CA LYS A 565 9.33 -31.77 3.34
C LYS A 565 9.46 -30.64 4.36
N GLU A 566 8.47 -30.47 5.24
CA GLU A 566 8.55 -29.47 6.30
C GLU A 566 9.77 -29.65 7.19
N TYR A 567 10.00 -30.88 7.66
CA TYR A 567 11.16 -31.18 8.50
C TYR A 567 12.47 -31.15 7.72
N ALA A 568 12.45 -31.53 6.44
CA ALA A 568 13.60 -31.46 5.56
C ALA A 568 14.04 -30.00 5.32
N PHE A 569 13.12 -29.09 5.05
CA PHE A 569 13.43 -27.66 4.96
C PHE A 569 13.92 -27.08 6.29
N ALA A 570 13.31 -27.45 7.42
CA ALA A 570 13.79 -27.02 8.72
C ALA A 570 15.23 -27.50 9.00
N PHE A 571 15.57 -28.73 8.61
CA PHE A 571 16.94 -29.26 8.68
C PHE A 571 17.90 -28.44 7.82
N ILE A 572 17.52 -28.14 6.56
CA ILE A 572 18.36 -27.36 5.65
C ILE A 572 18.54 -25.93 6.18
N ALA A 573 17.50 -25.31 6.72
CA ALA A 573 17.62 -23.99 7.38
C ALA A 573 18.65 -24.02 8.53
N GLY A 574 18.74 -25.13 9.28
CA GLY A 574 19.77 -25.34 10.27
C GLY A 574 21.17 -25.53 9.67
N LEU A 575 21.25 -26.25 8.55
CA LEU A 575 22.50 -26.54 7.85
C LEU A 575 23.14 -25.30 7.23
N ILE A 576 22.32 -24.34 6.74
CA ILE A 576 22.77 -23.09 6.09
C ILE A 576 22.85 -21.89 7.06
N GLY A 577 22.40 -22.02 8.29
CA GLY A 577 22.41 -20.95 9.29
C GLY A 577 23.84 -20.48 9.61
N SER A 578 24.05 -19.21 10.01
CA SER A 578 25.35 -18.73 10.48
C SER A 578 25.60 -19.15 11.93
N SER A 579 26.88 -19.36 12.32
CA SER A 579 27.27 -19.68 13.70
C SER A 579 26.87 -18.62 14.74
N ASN A 580 26.65 -17.39 14.29
CA ASN A 580 26.15 -16.26 15.09
C ASN A 580 24.64 -16.23 15.29
N ALA A 581 23.90 -17.26 14.82
CA ALA A 581 22.45 -17.38 15.00
C ALA A 581 22.07 -17.94 16.37
N GLU A 582 22.71 -17.48 17.45
CA GLU A 582 22.20 -17.62 18.83
C GLU A 582 20.93 -16.75 19.06
N GLN A 583 20.29 -16.30 18.01
CA GLN A 583 19.08 -15.46 18.07
C GLN A 583 17.79 -16.25 18.29
N ASP A 584 17.87 -17.58 18.41
CA ASP A 584 16.70 -18.46 18.36
C ASP A 584 16.52 -19.38 19.58
N LYS A 585 16.92 -18.94 20.72
CA LYS A 585 16.53 -19.62 21.97
C LYS A 585 15.55 -18.78 22.77
#